data_57263104663dedbb7a58e8d2485256b3
#
_entry.id   57263104663dedbb7a58e8d2485256b3
#
_cell.length_a   1.000
_cell.length_b   1.000
_cell.length_c   1.000
_cell.angle_alpha   90.00
_cell.angle_beta   90.00
_cell.angle_gamma   90.00
#
_symmetry.space_group_name_H-M   'P 1'
#
loop_
_entity.id
_entity.type
_entity.pdbx_description
1 polymer ?
#
loop_
_entity_poly.entity_id
_entity_poly.type
_entity_poly.pdbx_seq_one_letter_code
_entity_poly.pdbx_strand_id
1 'polypeptide(L)'
;MNVKKVLGVLAIAIVGGLVALGVNKLFSSGSENQTFQDHQNAKFTLAEKLADAPNLDFVSVAEVATPAVVHIKTTMKEVAGGSQQFRSPFEDFFNGPMMPQQRGPQQATGSGVIIKKNGYIVTNNHVVENASKVEVVLDDKRTYIAEVMGTDPETDLALLKIEEDDLPFLNLGNSDALRVGEWVVAVGNPFNLTSTVTAGIVSAKGRNINLIREKGGDYAIENFIQTDAAVNPGNSGGALVNTAGELIGINTAIASQTGSFSGYSFAIPINLAKKIIKDLSDYGEVKRAILGVRIQDITQELADEKGLKDLNGVYIPSVAEGGAADKAGIKDGDVIIKINDIAVNKSSSLQEQISKYSPGEKVKIKLLRNGKEKEVEATLLSKDGEKEINTEVRREEKKVLGAEIENLSRDERLKLGVKNGVKVAKVGSGALKQKGIPTGFVITAIDKIPMYTTQDVEKALKDKSGAVLIEGVTANGDKEAYAIRLD
;
A
#
# COMPACT_ATOMS: atom_id res chain seq x y z
N MET A 1 -18.67 58.92 -76.60
CA MET A 1 -19.09 58.52 -75.21
C MET A 1 -18.62 59.61 -74.27
N ASN A 2 -19.51 60.23 -73.50
CA ASN A 2 -19.25 61.45 -72.76
C ASN A 2 -18.31 61.18 -71.58
N VAL A 3 -17.13 61.86 -71.53
CA VAL A 3 -16.06 61.63 -70.52
C VAL A 3 -16.56 61.61 -69.09
N LYS A 4 -17.59 62.43 -68.82
CA LYS A 4 -18.25 62.48 -67.52
C LYS A 4 -18.95 61.20 -67.11
N LYS A 5 -19.49 60.41 -68.08
CA LYS A 5 -20.09 59.08 -67.82
C LYS A 5 -19.02 58.00 -67.54
N VAL A 6 -17.88 58.08 -68.22
CA VAL A 6 -16.76 57.18 -67.98
C VAL A 6 -16.13 57.36 -66.61
N LEU A 7 -15.92 58.62 -66.22
CA LEU A 7 -15.45 59.03 -64.89
C LEU A 7 -16.41 58.55 -63.76
N GLY A 8 -17.73 58.65 -64.00
CA GLY A 8 -18.75 58.20 -63.03
C GLY A 8 -18.73 56.69 -62.85
N VAL A 9 -18.56 55.92 -63.89
CA VAL A 9 -18.47 54.47 -63.82
C VAL A 9 -17.16 54.02 -63.12
N LEU A 10 -16.06 54.75 -63.40
CA LEU A 10 -14.77 54.48 -62.74
C LEU A 10 -14.80 54.73 -61.25
N ALA A 11 -15.45 55.82 -60.84
CA ALA A 11 -15.65 56.21 -59.44
C ALA A 11 -16.49 55.16 -58.67
N ILE A 12 -17.56 54.69 -59.31
CA ILE A 12 -18.40 53.61 -58.72
C ILE A 12 -17.62 52.26 -58.57
N ALA A 13 -16.79 51.91 -59.56
CA ALA A 13 -15.95 50.71 -59.51
C ALA A 13 -14.89 50.82 -58.41
N ILE A 14 -14.29 52.01 -58.22
CA ILE A 14 -13.29 52.21 -57.14
C ILE A 14 -13.99 52.15 -55.76
N VAL A 15 -15.14 52.77 -55.60
CA VAL A 15 -15.91 52.73 -54.35
C VAL A 15 -16.38 51.31 -54.07
N GLY A 16 -16.87 50.59 -55.06
CA GLY A 16 -17.25 49.18 -54.94
C GLY A 16 -16.08 48.29 -54.57
N GLY A 17 -14.88 48.49 -55.10
CA GLY A 17 -13.64 47.80 -54.76
C GLY A 17 -13.18 48.08 -53.33
N LEU A 18 -13.27 49.33 -52.87
CA LEU A 18 -12.92 49.73 -51.50
C LEU A 18 -13.91 49.17 -50.48
N VAL A 19 -15.22 49.12 -50.81
CA VAL A 19 -16.24 48.51 -49.96
C VAL A 19 -16.01 46.98 -49.89
N ALA A 20 -15.71 46.31 -50.98
CA ALA A 20 -15.42 44.86 -51.00
C ALA A 20 -14.17 44.53 -50.20
N LEU A 21 -13.10 45.33 -50.25
CA LEU A 21 -11.89 45.17 -49.47
C LEU A 21 -12.15 45.44 -47.97
N GLY A 22 -13.00 46.43 -47.64
CA GLY A 22 -13.40 46.77 -46.28
C GLY A 22 -14.25 45.65 -45.65
N VAL A 23 -15.20 45.11 -46.41
CA VAL A 23 -16.05 43.99 -45.99
C VAL A 23 -15.22 42.69 -45.81
N ASN A 24 -14.28 42.41 -46.71
CA ASN A 24 -13.39 41.27 -46.57
C ASN A 24 -12.50 41.39 -45.33
N LYS A 25 -12.10 42.61 -44.96
CA LYS A 25 -11.31 42.83 -43.73
C LYS A 25 -12.15 42.70 -42.46
N LEU A 26 -13.47 42.96 -42.53
CA LEU A 26 -14.42 42.78 -41.41
C LEU A 26 -14.88 41.34 -41.22
N PHE A 27 -14.89 40.54 -42.28
CA PHE A 27 -15.24 39.10 -42.21
C PHE A 27 -14.03 38.18 -42.08
N SER A 28 -12.81 38.64 -42.23
CA SER A 28 -11.58 37.89 -41.99
C SER A 28 -11.07 37.97 -40.56
N SER A 29 -11.86 38.51 -39.60
CA SER A 29 -11.54 38.43 -38.20
C SER A 29 -12.02 37.09 -37.65
N GLY A 30 -11.12 36.06 -37.63
CA GLY A 30 -11.43 34.86 -36.87
C GLY A 30 -10.73 33.57 -37.28
N SER A 31 -9.72 33.63 -38.11
CA SER A 31 -8.77 32.52 -38.20
C SER A 31 -7.38 33.15 -38.36
N GLU A 32 -6.77 33.46 -37.23
CA GLU A 32 -5.33 33.59 -37.21
C GLU A 32 -4.83 32.22 -37.65
N ASN A 33 -4.40 32.13 -38.92
CA ASN A 33 -3.52 31.07 -39.36
C ASN A 33 -2.22 31.26 -38.54
N GLN A 34 -2.21 30.70 -37.31
CA GLN A 34 -0.97 30.61 -36.55
C GLN A 34 -0.01 29.87 -37.45
N THR A 35 1.03 30.57 -37.88
CA THR A 35 2.04 29.97 -38.72
C THR A 35 2.76 28.88 -37.94
N PHE A 36 3.34 27.92 -38.62
CA PHE A 36 4.18 26.91 -37.96
C PHE A 36 5.23 27.56 -37.04
N GLN A 37 5.71 28.75 -37.38
CA GLN A 37 6.62 29.56 -36.56
C GLN A 37 5.99 30.06 -35.26
N ASP A 38 4.72 30.47 -35.27
CA ASP A 38 4.03 30.92 -34.06
C ASP A 38 3.80 29.77 -33.09
N HIS A 39 3.50 28.56 -33.61
CA HIS A 39 3.45 27.34 -32.81
C HIS A 39 4.81 26.93 -32.24
N GLN A 40 5.90 27.11 -33.00
CA GLN A 40 7.26 26.86 -32.52
C GLN A 40 7.68 27.89 -31.47
N ASN A 41 7.38 29.17 -31.64
CA ASN A 41 7.69 30.24 -30.68
C ASN A 41 6.95 30.04 -29.35
N ALA A 42 5.68 29.61 -29.39
CA ALA A 42 4.94 29.25 -28.17
C ALA A 42 5.62 28.08 -27.41
N LYS A 43 6.17 27.08 -28.13
CA LYS A 43 6.93 25.97 -27.51
C LYS A 43 8.29 26.45 -26.97
N PHE A 44 8.96 27.40 -27.62
CA PHE A 44 10.22 27.97 -27.12
C PHE A 44 10.02 28.73 -25.80
N THR A 45 8.92 29.46 -25.65
CA THR A 45 8.58 30.16 -24.38
C THR A 45 8.31 29.16 -23.23
N LEU A 46 7.79 27.97 -23.54
CA LEU A 46 7.64 26.89 -22.57
C LEU A 46 8.99 26.25 -22.22
N ALA A 47 9.88 26.11 -23.20
CA ALA A 47 11.23 25.57 -23.01
C ALA A 47 12.10 26.51 -22.15
N GLU A 48 11.97 27.84 -22.28
CA GLU A 48 12.63 28.81 -21.39
C GLU A 48 12.18 28.65 -19.92
N LYS A 49 10.89 28.39 -19.68
CA LYS A 49 10.41 28.08 -18.33
C LYS A 49 10.94 26.75 -17.78
N LEU A 50 11.31 25.80 -18.64
CA LEU A 50 11.93 24.53 -18.24
C LEU A 50 13.43 24.69 -17.98
N ALA A 51 14.10 25.69 -18.56
CA ALA A 51 15.51 25.99 -18.31
C ALA A 51 15.79 26.52 -16.88
N ASP A 52 14.76 27.07 -16.21
CA ASP A 52 14.80 27.48 -14.80
C ASP A 52 14.48 26.34 -13.83
N ALA A 53 14.37 25.08 -14.31
CA ALA A 53 14.14 23.93 -13.43
C ALA A 53 15.34 23.78 -12.48
N PRO A 54 15.12 23.58 -11.18
CA PRO A 54 16.20 23.42 -10.22
C PRO A 54 17.10 22.26 -10.60
N ASN A 55 18.40 22.44 -10.45
CA ASN A 55 19.40 21.42 -10.70
C ASN A 55 19.08 20.19 -9.81
N LEU A 56 18.75 19.05 -10.42
CA LEU A 56 18.36 17.85 -9.70
C LEU A 56 19.62 17.19 -9.13
N ASP A 57 19.75 17.20 -7.83
CA ASP A 57 20.84 16.55 -7.11
C ASP A 57 20.41 15.18 -6.57
N PHE A 58 20.51 14.16 -7.40
CA PHE A 58 20.25 12.78 -6.98
C PHE A 58 21.27 12.22 -5.99
N VAL A 59 22.46 12.82 -5.90
CA VAL A 59 23.50 12.40 -4.95
C VAL A 59 23.03 12.69 -3.54
N SER A 60 22.61 13.91 -3.25
CA SER A 60 22.07 14.28 -1.93
C SER A 60 20.83 13.45 -1.56
N VAL A 61 19.96 13.16 -2.52
CA VAL A 61 18.78 12.27 -2.29
C VAL A 61 19.23 10.87 -1.91
N ALA A 62 20.24 10.32 -2.61
CA ALA A 62 20.77 8.99 -2.31
C ALA A 62 21.46 8.93 -0.94
N GLU A 63 22.24 9.96 -0.58
CA GLU A 63 22.92 10.06 0.72
C GLU A 63 21.93 10.06 1.89
N VAL A 64 20.76 10.69 1.73
CA VAL A 64 19.70 10.69 2.75
C VAL A 64 18.94 9.35 2.77
N ALA A 65 18.62 8.79 1.59
CA ALA A 65 17.73 7.64 1.51
C ALA A 65 18.44 6.30 1.80
N THR A 66 19.68 6.13 1.34
CA THR A 66 20.40 4.85 1.42
C THR A 66 20.57 4.34 2.86
N PRO A 67 20.98 5.15 3.85
CA PRO A 67 21.16 4.66 5.22
C PRO A 67 19.87 4.19 5.90
N ALA A 68 18.71 4.65 5.41
CA ALA A 68 17.39 4.28 5.93
C ALA A 68 16.79 3.05 5.23
N VAL A 69 17.44 2.50 4.18
CA VAL A 69 16.97 1.31 3.46
C VAL A 69 17.79 0.09 3.89
N VAL A 70 17.09 -0.93 4.35
CA VAL A 70 17.69 -2.13 4.94
C VAL A 70 17.51 -3.34 4.02
N HIS A 71 18.39 -4.32 4.17
CA HIS A 71 18.23 -5.64 3.59
C HIS A 71 17.45 -6.57 4.52
N ILE A 72 16.49 -7.31 3.99
CA ILE A 72 15.69 -8.28 4.75
C ILE A 72 15.99 -9.67 4.24
N LYS A 73 16.32 -10.58 5.16
CA LYS A 73 16.47 -12.02 4.92
C LYS A 73 15.40 -12.77 5.68
N THR A 74 14.71 -13.66 5.01
CA THR A 74 13.71 -14.51 5.65
C THR A 74 14.07 -15.97 5.48
N THR A 75 13.86 -16.75 6.55
CA THR A 75 13.95 -18.20 6.52
C THR A 75 12.53 -18.76 6.55
N MET A 76 12.16 -19.56 5.57
CA MET A 76 10.81 -20.10 5.46
C MET A 76 10.59 -21.24 6.46
N LYS A 77 9.34 -21.46 6.89
CA LYS A 77 8.93 -22.62 7.71
C LYS A 77 9.07 -23.88 6.88
N GLU A 78 9.74 -24.92 7.43
CA GLU A 78 9.73 -26.24 6.81
C GLU A 78 8.31 -26.82 6.88
N VAL A 79 7.71 -27.09 5.72
CA VAL A 79 6.43 -27.82 5.64
C VAL A 79 6.75 -29.31 5.66
N ALA A 80 6.50 -29.97 6.78
CA ALA A 80 6.61 -31.40 6.89
C ALA A 80 5.52 -32.07 6.02
N GLY A 81 5.94 -32.75 4.96
CA GLY A 81 5.08 -33.65 4.17
C GLY A 81 4.62 -33.09 2.82
N GLY A 82 5.30 -33.51 1.76
CA GLY A 82 4.80 -33.48 0.40
C GLY A 82 5.41 -32.35 -0.45
N SER A 83 5.96 -32.73 -1.58
CA SER A 83 6.58 -31.94 -2.60
C SER A 83 5.57 -31.05 -3.39
N GLN A 84 4.80 -30.23 -2.72
CA GLN A 84 4.14 -29.10 -3.36
C GLN A 84 4.99 -27.86 -3.09
N GLN A 85 5.71 -27.43 -4.11
CA GLN A 85 6.41 -26.17 -4.15
C GLN A 85 5.37 -25.04 -3.96
N PHE A 86 5.28 -24.51 -2.75
CA PHE A 86 4.65 -23.21 -2.54
C PHE A 86 5.59 -22.15 -3.12
N ARG A 87 5.45 -21.89 -4.42
CA ARG A 87 6.00 -20.69 -5.04
C ARG A 87 5.11 -19.52 -4.65
N SER A 88 5.72 -18.47 -4.10
CA SER A 88 5.03 -17.19 -4.00
C SER A 88 4.67 -16.74 -5.43
N PRO A 89 3.44 -16.33 -5.73
CA PRO A 89 3.08 -15.73 -7.02
C PRO A 89 3.96 -14.53 -7.40
N PHE A 90 4.58 -13.87 -6.41
CA PHE A 90 5.62 -12.86 -6.66
C PHE A 90 6.92 -13.48 -7.16
N GLU A 91 7.31 -14.67 -6.71
CA GLU A 91 8.47 -15.38 -7.27
C GLU A 91 8.21 -15.83 -8.71
N ASP A 92 7.00 -16.30 -9.02
CA ASP A 92 6.62 -16.64 -10.39
C ASP A 92 6.56 -15.41 -11.29
N PHE A 93 6.12 -14.27 -10.75
CA PHE A 93 6.10 -12.99 -11.45
C PHE A 93 7.51 -12.44 -11.73
N PHE A 94 8.47 -12.64 -10.81
CA PHE A 94 9.85 -12.18 -10.96
C PHE A 94 10.79 -13.19 -11.64
N ASN A 95 10.56 -14.50 -11.49
CA ASN A 95 11.54 -15.53 -11.92
C ASN A 95 11.16 -16.28 -13.20
N GLY A 96 9.94 -16.10 -13.74
CA GLY A 96 9.48 -16.85 -14.92
C GLY A 96 9.46 -18.38 -14.71
N PRO A 97 8.97 -19.17 -15.68
CA PRO A 97 8.79 -20.61 -15.52
C PRO A 97 10.04 -21.40 -15.83
N MET A 98 11.14 -21.33 -15.08
CA MET A 98 12.20 -22.37 -15.10
C MET A 98 13.45 -22.03 -14.29
N MET A 99 13.58 -22.68 -13.13
CA MET A 99 14.86 -23.26 -12.66
C MET A 99 14.60 -24.33 -11.61
N PRO A 100 15.20 -25.55 -11.70
CA PRO A 100 15.12 -26.55 -10.64
C PRO A 100 15.97 -26.12 -9.45
N GLN A 101 15.34 -25.88 -8.30
CA GLN A 101 16.01 -25.45 -7.08
C GLN A 101 16.58 -26.63 -6.29
N GLN A 102 17.78 -26.40 -5.73
CA GLN A 102 18.47 -27.31 -4.82
C GLN A 102 17.72 -27.40 -3.47
N ARG A 103 17.76 -28.59 -2.85
CA ARG A 103 17.21 -28.90 -1.53
C ARG A 103 18.02 -28.16 -0.45
N GLY A 104 17.45 -27.10 0.14
CA GLY A 104 17.95 -26.39 1.31
C GLY A 104 16.81 -25.58 1.94
N PRO A 105 16.95 -25.02 3.17
CA PRO A 105 15.96 -24.12 3.71
C PRO A 105 15.78 -22.95 2.73
N GLN A 106 14.55 -22.75 2.27
CA GLN A 106 14.24 -21.68 1.33
C GLN A 106 14.44 -20.33 2.04
N GLN A 107 15.33 -19.52 1.49
CA GLN A 107 15.54 -18.15 1.93
C GLN A 107 14.95 -17.21 0.88
N ALA A 108 14.13 -16.26 1.32
CA ALA A 108 13.70 -15.15 0.49
C ALA A 108 14.42 -13.87 0.96
N THR A 109 14.60 -12.95 0.04
CA THR A 109 15.28 -11.67 0.32
C THR A 109 14.47 -10.51 -0.23
N GLY A 110 14.55 -9.38 0.45
CA GLY A 110 13.91 -8.13 0.05
C GLY A 110 14.58 -6.94 0.72
N SER A 111 13.92 -5.81 0.63
CA SER A 111 14.32 -4.56 1.25
C SER A 111 13.28 -4.11 2.27
N GLY A 112 13.65 -3.16 3.12
CA GLY A 112 12.75 -2.46 4.02
C GLY A 112 13.17 -1.01 4.20
N VAL A 113 12.26 -0.19 4.68
CA VAL A 113 12.52 1.24 4.94
C VAL A 113 12.33 1.53 6.41
N ILE A 114 13.34 2.05 7.07
CA ILE A 114 13.26 2.55 8.44
C ILE A 114 12.43 3.85 8.41
N ILE A 115 11.34 3.87 9.17
CA ILE A 115 10.39 4.99 9.22
C ILE A 115 10.35 5.71 10.57
N LYS A 116 11.05 5.16 11.59
CA LYS A 116 11.24 5.79 12.90
C LYS A 116 12.60 5.42 13.46
N LYS A 117 13.25 6.36 14.14
CA LYS A 117 14.58 6.17 14.74
C LYS A 117 14.68 5.01 15.72
N ASN A 118 13.57 4.56 16.29
CA ASN A 118 13.50 3.46 17.24
C ASN A 118 13.21 2.10 16.58
N GLY A 119 13.56 1.90 15.30
CA GLY A 119 13.60 0.60 14.66
C GLY A 119 12.29 0.08 14.06
N TYR A 120 11.33 0.95 13.77
CA TYR A 120 10.18 0.55 12.94
C TYR A 120 10.56 0.56 11.46
N ILE A 121 10.26 -0.53 10.77
CA ILE A 121 10.62 -0.77 9.37
C ILE A 121 9.37 -1.20 8.62
N VAL A 122 9.08 -0.56 7.50
CA VAL A 122 8.04 -0.99 6.56
C VAL A 122 8.66 -1.80 5.44
N THR A 123 7.98 -2.87 5.03
CA THR A 123 8.35 -3.71 3.89
C THR A 123 7.09 -4.27 3.21
N ASN A 124 7.25 -5.12 2.20
CA ASN A 124 6.11 -5.84 1.62
C ASN A 124 5.76 -7.09 2.44
N ASN A 125 4.46 -7.44 2.43
CA ASN A 125 3.98 -8.67 3.06
C ASN A 125 4.64 -9.91 2.45
N HIS A 126 4.72 -9.99 1.11
CA HIS A 126 5.32 -11.13 0.43
C HIS A 126 6.79 -11.38 0.77
N VAL A 127 7.52 -10.37 1.28
CA VAL A 127 8.92 -10.52 1.74
C VAL A 127 8.99 -11.31 3.04
N VAL A 128 7.98 -11.21 3.91
CA VAL A 128 7.96 -11.81 5.25
C VAL A 128 6.90 -12.90 5.43
N GLU A 129 6.07 -13.10 4.42
CA GLU A 129 5.01 -14.11 4.46
C GLU A 129 5.59 -15.52 4.67
N ASN A 130 4.96 -16.30 5.56
CA ASN A 130 5.40 -17.64 5.94
C ASN A 130 6.84 -17.75 6.49
N ALA A 131 7.48 -16.64 6.84
CA ALA A 131 8.79 -16.68 7.47
C ALA A 131 8.72 -17.28 8.88
N SER A 132 9.69 -18.15 9.21
CA SER A 132 9.95 -18.60 10.57
C SER A 132 10.90 -17.66 11.31
N LYS A 133 11.74 -16.91 10.55
CA LYS A 133 12.71 -15.96 11.06
C LYS A 133 12.86 -14.83 10.07
N VAL A 134 12.89 -13.60 10.56
CA VAL A 134 13.17 -12.38 9.79
C VAL A 134 14.43 -11.74 10.35
N GLU A 135 15.43 -11.54 9.51
CA GLU A 135 16.68 -10.86 9.84
C GLU A 135 16.76 -9.56 9.02
N VAL A 136 17.08 -8.48 9.69
CA VAL A 136 17.30 -7.15 9.10
C VAL A 136 18.78 -6.82 9.16
N VAL A 137 19.37 -6.49 8.02
CA VAL A 137 20.75 -6.02 7.92
C VAL A 137 20.73 -4.54 7.55
N LEU A 138 21.28 -3.71 8.41
CA LEU A 138 21.40 -2.28 8.22
C LEU A 138 22.48 -1.95 7.17
N ASP A 139 22.50 -0.72 6.70
CA ASP A 139 23.52 -0.23 5.76
C ASP A 139 24.94 -0.35 6.31
N ASP A 140 25.15 -0.15 7.61
CA ASP A 140 26.40 -0.33 8.33
C ASP A 140 26.76 -1.81 8.65
N LYS A 141 25.99 -2.77 8.11
CA LYS A 141 26.15 -4.24 8.23
C LYS A 141 25.75 -4.81 9.59
N ARG A 142 25.29 -4.04 10.55
CA ARG A 142 24.72 -4.60 11.78
C ARG A 142 23.47 -5.42 11.43
N THR A 143 23.32 -6.57 12.08
CA THR A 143 22.23 -7.52 11.83
C THR A 143 21.36 -7.69 13.07
N TYR A 144 20.06 -7.62 12.89
CA TYR A 144 19.06 -7.74 13.95
C TYR A 144 18.00 -8.78 13.59
N ILE A 145 17.48 -9.47 14.60
CA ILE A 145 16.25 -10.25 14.44
C ILE A 145 15.09 -9.25 14.53
N ALA A 146 14.24 -9.26 13.53
CA ALA A 146 13.06 -8.42 13.51
C ALA A 146 11.82 -9.16 14.03
N GLU A 147 11.02 -8.47 14.82
CA GLU A 147 9.67 -8.87 15.16
C GLU A 147 8.71 -8.39 14.05
N VAL A 148 7.83 -9.28 13.58
CA VAL A 148 6.75 -8.90 12.66
C VAL A 148 5.60 -8.36 13.50
N MET A 149 5.42 -7.03 13.50
CA MET A 149 4.36 -6.35 14.25
C MET A 149 2.98 -6.64 13.68
N GLY A 150 2.90 -6.86 12.39
CA GLY A 150 1.70 -7.23 11.66
C GLY A 150 1.92 -7.17 10.15
N THR A 151 0.99 -7.80 9.43
CA THR A 151 1.00 -7.85 7.97
C THR A 151 -0.36 -7.52 7.38
N ASP A 152 -0.36 -7.02 6.16
CA ASP A 152 -1.57 -6.76 5.39
C ASP A 152 -1.43 -7.33 3.97
N PRO A 153 -1.91 -8.56 3.73
CA PRO A 153 -1.87 -9.17 2.41
C PRO A 153 -2.66 -8.42 1.34
N GLU A 154 -3.70 -7.66 1.73
CA GLU A 154 -4.58 -6.96 0.78
C GLU A 154 -3.97 -5.66 0.22
N THR A 155 -2.92 -5.12 0.85
CA THR A 155 -2.11 -4.02 0.33
C THR A 155 -0.66 -4.41 0.08
N ASP A 156 -0.29 -5.66 0.39
CA ASP A 156 1.08 -6.18 0.33
C ASP A 156 2.06 -5.39 1.21
N LEU A 157 1.65 -5.01 2.42
CA LEU A 157 2.50 -4.31 3.39
C LEU A 157 2.73 -5.13 4.66
N ALA A 158 3.89 -4.93 5.28
CA ALA A 158 4.23 -5.45 6.60
C ALA A 158 4.98 -4.40 7.42
N LEU A 159 4.78 -4.44 8.73
CA LEU A 159 5.51 -3.63 9.71
C LEU A 159 6.39 -4.52 10.56
N LEU A 160 7.68 -4.20 10.59
CA LEU A 160 8.68 -4.87 11.41
C LEU A 160 9.20 -3.96 12.51
N LYS A 161 9.75 -4.56 13.56
CA LYS A 161 10.43 -3.87 14.65
C LYS A 161 11.75 -4.56 14.95
N ILE A 162 12.82 -3.78 15.02
CA ILE A 162 14.13 -4.19 15.57
C ILE A 162 14.43 -3.41 16.84
N GLU A 163 15.15 -4.02 17.78
CA GLU A 163 15.54 -3.38 19.04
C GLU A 163 16.85 -2.61 18.84
N GLU A 164 16.70 -1.40 18.33
CA GLU A 164 17.78 -0.42 18.15
C GLU A 164 17.18 0.99 18.15
N ASP A 165 17.94 1.95 18.64
CA ASP A 165 17.59 3.36 18.71
C ASP A 165 18.55 4.21 17.88
N ASP A 166 18.19 5.48 17.65
CA ASP A 166 18.96 6.48 16.89
C ASP A 166 19.30 6.05 15.45
N LEU A 167 18.44 5.25 14.85
CA LEU A 167 18.58 4.83 13.47
C LEU A 167 18.24 5.98 12.48
N PRO A 168 18.92 6.04 11.33
CA PRO A 168 18.50 6.87 10.21
C PRO A 168 17.11 6.41 9.73
N PHE A 169 16.25 7.36 9.38
CA PHE A 169 14.90 7.06 8.91
C PHE A 169 14.45 8.07 7.84
N LEU A 170 13.48 7.67 7.02
CA LEU A 170 12.87 8.56 6.03
C LEU A 170 11.62 9.24 6.56
N ASN A 171 11.49 10.53 6.28
CA ASN A 171 10.25 11.26 6.48
C ASN A 171 9.20 10.82 5.48
N LEU A 172 7.94 10.68 5.94
CA LEU A 172 6.82 10.28 5.09
C LEU A 172 6.29 11.49 4.31
N GLY A 173 6.48 11.50 3.00
CA GLY A 173 6.00 12.54 2.10
C GLY A 173 4.49 12.47 1.82
N ASN A 174 4.04 13.05 0.71
CA ASN A 174 2.64 13.09 0.30
C ASN A 174 2.45 12.54 -1.13
N SER A 175 2.04 11.28 -1.23
CA SER A 175 1.81 10.61 -2.53
C SER A 175 0.60 11.15 -3.30
N ASP A 176 -0.37 11.78 -2.63
CA ASP A 176 -1.54 12.35 -3.31
C ASP A 176 -1.16 13.60 -4.12
N ALA A 177 -0.17 14.37 -3.64
CA ALA A 177 0.33 15.57 -4.29
C ALA A 177 1.23 15.29 -5.51
N LEU A 178 1.71 14.06 -5.70
CA LEU A 178 2.56 13.69 -6.83
C LEU A 178 1.87 13.93 -8.17
N ARG A 179 2.65 14.38 -9.14
CA ARG A 179 2.21 14.58 -10.52
C ARG A 179 3.00 13.68 -11.48
N VAL A 180 2.34 13.24 -12.53
CA VAL A 180 3.02 12.52 -13.62
C VAL A 180 4.11 13.42 -14.21
N GLY A 181 5.29 12.85 -14.43
CA GLY A 181 6.49 13.55 -14.88
C GLY A 181 7.41 14.04 -13.75
N GLU A 182 7.01 13.98 -12.47
CA GLU A 182 7.91 14.31 -11.35
C GLU A 182 9.01 13.27 -11.20
N TRP A 183 10.23 13.74 -10.93
CA TRP A 183 11.38 12.88 -10.67
C TRP A 183 11.24 12.12 -9.35
N VAL A 184 11.62 10.86 -9.39
CA VAL A 184 11.63 9.98 -8.23
C VAL A 184 12.90 9.11 -8.24
N VAL A 185 13.28 8.66 -7.05
CA VAL A 185 14.44 7.77 -6.85
C VAL A 185 13.96 6.51 -6.14
N ALA A 186 14.21 5.35 -6.75
CA ALA A 186 13.97 4.06 -6.12
C ALA A 186 15.26 3.56 -5.46
N VAL A 187 15.15 3.18 -4.19
CA VAL A 187 16.26 2.67 -3.37
C VAL A 187 15.88 1.31 -2.81
N GLY A 188 16.76 0.35 -2.98
CA GLY A 188 16.64 -0.99 -2.40
C GLY A 188 18.01 -1.50 -1.96
N ASN A 189 18.03 -2.57 -1.18
CA ASN A 189 19.26 -3.23 -0.74
C ASN A 189 19.23 -4.72 -1.10
N PRO A 190 19.33 -5.06 -2.41
CA PRO A 190 19.35 -6.44 -2.86
C PRO A 190 20.66 -7.11 -2.44
N PHE A 191 20.61 -8.42 -2.13
CA PHE A 191 21.78 -9.29 -1.93
C PHE A 191 22.77 -8.89 -0.81
N ASN A 192 22.42 -7.98 0.09
CA ASN A 192 23.30 -7.54 1.20
C ASN A 192 24.69 -7.04 0.74
N LEU A 193 24.77 -6.47 -0.45
CA LEU A 193 26.05 -5.92 -0.99
C LEU A 193 26.15 -4.42 -0.64
N THR A 194 25.50 -3.61 -1.42
CA THR A 194 25.33 -2.16 -1.23
C THR A 194 23.97 -1.76 -1.72
N SER A 195 23.42 -0.71 -1.15
CA SER A 195 22.15 -0.18 -1.60
C SER A 195 22.19 0.18 -3.09
N THR A 196 21.16 -0.20 -3.82
CA THR A 196 20.99 0.12 -5.24
C THR A 196 20.05 1.32 -5.36
N VAL A 197 20.50 2.33 -6.08
CA VAL A 197 19.78 3.57 -6.32
C VAL A 197 19.52 3.72 -7.82
N THR A 198 18.27 3.94 -8.19
CA THR A 198 17.88 4.21 -9.58
C THR A 198 16.95 5.41 -9.63
N ALA A 199 17.02 6.21 -10.68
CA ALA A 199 16.19 7.39 -10.88
C ALA A 199 15.27 7.21 -12.08
N GLY A 200 14.10 7.82 -12.02
CA GLY A 200 13.10 7.86 -13.08
C GLY A 200 12.03 8.90 -12.75
N ILE A 201 10.89 8.81 -13.39
CA ILE A 201 9.77 9.73 -13.18
C ILE A 201 8.52 8.97 -12.71
N VAL A 202 7.56 9.69 -12.16
CA VAL A 202 6.20 9.19 -12.01
C VAL A 202 5.60 9.03 -13.41
N SER A 203 5.52 7.79 -13.92
CA SER A 203 4.99 7.50 -15.26
C SER A 203 3.46 7.53 -15.28
N ALA A 204 2.83 7.08 -14.20
CA ALA A 204 1.38 7.10 -14.00
C ALA A 204 1.01 6.98 -12.52
N LYS A 205 -0.25 7.27 -12.21
CA LYS A 205 -0.85 7.04 -10.87
C LYS A 205 -2.12 6.21 -11.02
N GLY A 206 -2.51 5.55 -9.96
CA GLY A 206 -3.79 4.82 -9.96
C GLY A 206 -3.77 3.54 -10.80
N ARG A 207 -2.61 2.86 -10.89
CA ARG A 207 -2.51 1.61 -11.63
C ARG A 207 -3.03 0.44 -10.82
N ASN A 208 -3.96 -0.30 -11.42
CA ASN A 208 -4.38 -1.62 -10.98
C ASN A 208 -3.82 -2.63 -11.99
N ILE A 209 -3.08 -3.62 -11.50
CA ILE A 209 -2.44 -4.66 -12.32
C ILE A 209 -2.95 -6.06 -11.95
N ASN A 210 -3.96 -6.15 -11.07
CA ASN A 210 -4.61 -7.36 -10.54
C ASN A 210 -3.65 -8.35 -9.82
N LEU A 211 -2.48 -7.93 -9.44
CA LEU A 211 -1.44 -8.77 -8.85
C LEU A 211 -1.83 -9.30 -7.46
N ILE A 212 -2.41 -8.44 -6.61
CA ILE A 212 -2.86 -8.82 -5.26
C ILE A 212 -4.20 -9.56 -5.34
N ARG A 213 -5.08 -9.14 -6.23
CA ARG A 213 -6.42 -9.72 -6.40
C ARG A 213 -6.37 -11.18 -6.85
N GLU A 214 -5.45 -11.53 -7.73
CA GLU A 214 -5.27 -12.91 -8.20
C GLU A 214 -4.89 -13.89 -7.09
N LYS A 215 -4.38 -13.39 -5.95
CA LYS A 215 -4.07 -14.15 -4.75
C LYS A 215 -5.28 -14.45 -3.85
N GLY A 216 -6.50 -14.03 -4.23
CA GLY A 216 -7.74 -14.32 -3.51
C GLY A 216 -8.15 -13.28 -2.47
N GLY A 217 -7.62 -12.06 -2.54
CA GLY A 217 -8.05 -10.95 -1.71
C GLY A 217 -9.34 -10.30 -2.24
N ASP A 218 -10.49 -10.56 -1.61
CA ASP A 218 -11.77 -9.92 -1.97
C ASP A 218 -11.73 -8.39 -1.81
N TYR A 219 -10.80 -7.88 -0.99
CA TYR A 219 -10.63 -6.47 -0.65
C TYR A 219 -9.27 -5.91 -1.10
N ALA A 220 -8.62 -6.57 -2.06
CA ALA A 220 -7.34 -6.13 -2.59
C ALA A 220 -7.39 -4.67 -3.06
N ILE A 221 -6.43 -3.87 -2.61
CA ILE A 221 -6.33 -2.45 -2.92
C ILE A 221 -5.07 -2.25 -3.76
N GLU A 222 -5.29 -2.04 -5.04
CA GLU A 222 -4.25 -1.76 -6.00
C GLU A 222 -4.46 -0.37 -6.62
N ASN A 223 -3.68 0.59 -6.17
CA ASN A 223 -3.67 1.94 -6.74
C ASN A 223 -2.23 2.44 -6.84
N PHE A 224 -1.37 1.65 -7.52
CA PHE A 224 0.06 1.86 -7.53
C PHE A 224 0.51 3.16 -8.21
N ILE A 225 1.62 3.71 -7.72
CA ILE A 225 2.46 4.66 -8.45
C ILE A 225 3.26 3.83 -9.45
N GLN A 226 3.17 4.17 -10.74
CA GLN A 226 4.03 3.61 -11.76
C GLN A 226 5.23 4.52 -11.99
N THR A 227 6.42 3.95 -12.10
CA THR A 227 7.66 4.66 -12.42
C THR A 227 8.50 3.86 -13.41
N ASP A 228 9.38 4.54 -14.15
CA ASP A 228 10.43 3.95 -14.97
C ASP A 228 11.80 3.91 -14.25
N ALA A 229 11.87 4.33 -12.97
CA ALA A 229 12.99 4.00 -12.11
C ALA A 229 13.12 2.47 -12.00
N ALA A 230 14.30 1.93 -12.30
CA ALA A 230 14.48 0.49 -12.40
C ALA A 230 14.35 -0.19 -11.02
N VAL A 231 13.36 -1.04 -10.88
CA VAL A 231 13.17 -1.94 -9.73
C VAL A 231 13.42 -3.37 -10.21
N ASN A 232 14.19 -4.14 -9.46
CA ASN A 232 14.51 -5.53 -9.75
C ASN A 232 14.27 -6.38 -8.48
N PRO A 233 14.27 -7.73 -8.58
CA PRO A 233 14.20 -8.63 -7.43
C PRO A 233 15.18 -8.24 -6.33
N GLY A 234 14.68 -8.15 -5.09
CA GLY A 234 15.42 -7.65 -3.94
C GLY A 234 15.17 -6.18 -3.58
N ASN A 235 14.69 -5.35 -4.52
CA ASN A 235 14.27 -3.97 -4.23
C ASN A 235 12.86 -3.89 -3.65
N SER A 236 12.07 -4.97 -3.71
CA SER A 236 10.73 -5.06 -3.10
C SER A 236 10.79 -4.75 -1.61
N GLY A 237 9.90 -3.90 -1.11
CA GLY A 237 9.89 -3.35 0.23
C GLY A 237 10.79 -2.13 0.43
N GLY A 238 11.62 -1.77 -0.54
CA GLY A 238 12.48 -0.60 -0.53
C GLY A 238 11.72 0.72 -0.77
N ALA A 239 12.46 1.82 -0.74
CA ALA A 239 11.92 3.16 -0.82
C ALA A 239 11.71 3.64 -2.27
N LEU A 240 10.60 4.33 -2.53
CA LEU A 240 10.47 5.31 -3.60
C LEU A 240 10.43 6.68 -2.96
N VAL A 241 11.39 7.55 -3.26
CA VAL A 241 11.49 8.89 -2.68
C VAL A 241 11.36 9.98 -3.75
N ASN A 242 10.90 11.16 -3.34
CA ASN A 242 10.91 12.35 -4.19
C ASN A 242 12.29 13.05 -4.16
N THR A 243 12.43 14.14 -4.90
CA THR A 243 13.67 14.94 -4.96
C THR A 243 14.00 15.69 -3.66
N ALA A 244 13.10 15.73 -2.69
CA ALA A 244 13.35 16.24 -1.34
C ALA A 244 13.82 15.14 -0.37
N GLY A 245 13.98 13.88 -0.83
CA GLY A 245 14.35 12.74 0.01
C GLY A 245 13.20 12.19 0.87
N GLU A 246 11.95 12.61 0.61
CA GLU A 246 10.80 12.12 1.35
C GLU A 246 10.28 10.82 0.74
N LEU A 247 9.89 9.87 1.58
CA LEU A 247 9.29 8.60 1.19
C LEU A 247 7.89 8.82 0.62
N ILE A 248 7.69 8.52 -0.66
CA ILE A 248 6.42 8.69 -1.37
C ILE A 248 5.77 7.36 -1.77
N GLY A 249 6.50 6.26 -1.69
CA GLY A 249 5.97 4.92 -1.96
C GLY A 249 6.88 3.82 -1.46
N ILE A 250 6.34 2.59 -1.39
CA ILE A 250 7.09 1.36 -1.11
C ILE A 250 7.15 0.55 -2.40
N ASN A 251 8.36 0.31 -2.91
CA ASN A 251 8.57 -0.49 -4.12
C ASN A 251 8.00 -1.90 -3.90
N THR A 252 7.19 -2.41 -4.84
CA THR A 252 6.54 -3.72 -4.63
C THR A 252 6.62 -4.66 -5.82
N ALA A 253 6.46 -4.19 -7.06
CA ALA A 253 6.34 -5.04 -8.23
C ALA A 253 6.94 -4.41 -9.50
N ILE A 254 7.16 -5.26 -10.50
CA ILE A 254 7.46 -4.86 -11.88
C ILE A 254 6.47 -5.58 -12.81
N ALA A 255 6.03 -4.96 -13.91
CA ALA A 255 5.37 -5.70 -14.98
C ALA A 255 6.45 -6.17 -15.96
N SER A 256 6.69 -7.47 -16.00
CA SER A 256 7.76 -8.07 -16.82
C SER A 256 7.35 -9.48 -17.24
N GLN A 257 7.65 -9.82 -18.49
CA GLN A 257 7.53 -11.19 -19.01
C GLN A 257 8.77 -12.05 -18.72
N THR A 258 9.88 -11.40 -18.40
CA THR A 258 11.19 -12.05 -18.20
C THR A 258 11.64 -12.09 -16.76
N GLY A 259 10.87 -11.49 -15.83
CA GLY A 259 11.26 -11.33 -14.43
C GLY A 259 12.28 -10.21 -14.16
N SER A 260 12.72 -9.48 -15.20
CA SER A 260 13.63 -8.34 -15.07
C SER A 260 12.91 -7.05 -15.46
N PHE A 261 13.40 -5.91 -14.97
CA PHE A 261 12.85 -4.59 -15.30
C PHE A 261 12.71 -4.38 -16.82
N SER A 262 11.53 -3.95 -17.24
CA SER A 262 11.17 -3.69 -18.65
C SER A 262 10.51 -2.32 -18.85
N GLY A 263 10.82 -1.34 -17.99
CA GLY A 263 10.25 0.01 -18.06
C GLY A 263 9.00 0.24 -17.18
N TYR A 264 8.56 -0.75 -16.44
CA TYR A 264 7.35 -0.67 -15.61
C TYR A 264 7.62 -1.16 -14.19
N SER A 265 7.81 -0.24 -13.28
CA SER A 265 7.91 -0.49 -11.83
C SER A 265 6.71 0.09 -11.12
N PHE A 266 6.33 -0.53 -9.99
CA PHE A 266 5.17 -0.16 -9.20
C PHE A 266 5.52 0.00 -7.73
N ALA A 267 4.96 1.04 -7.11
CA ALA A 267 5.11 1.29 -5.68
C ALA A 267 3.76 1.56 -5.02
N ILE A 268 3.60 1.08 -3.80
CA ILE A 268 2.43 1.34 -2.96
C ILE A 268 2.51 2.78 -2.46
N PRO A 269 1.47 3.63 -2.68
CA PRO A 269 1.49 5.03 -2.26
C PRO A 269 1.68 5.18 -0.75
N ILE A 270 2.53 6.11 -0.32
CA ILE A 270 2.83 6.30 1.10
C ILE A 270 1.61 6.76 1.92
N ASN A 271 0.67 7.52 1.33
CA ASN A 271 -0.52 7.95 2.06
C ASN A 271 -1.45 6.77 2.40
N LEU A 272 -1.51 5.73 1.55
CA LEU A 272 -2.16 4.46 1.89
C LEU A 272 -1.36 3.74 2.99
N ALA A 273 -0.04 3.63 2.82
CA ALA A 273 0.83 2.94 3.78
C ALA A 273 0.80 3.58 5.18
N LYS A 274 0.67 4.91 5.32
CA LYS A 274 0.60 5.60 6.62
C LYS A 274 -0.50 5.04 7.53
N LYS A 275 -1.71 4.84 6.98
CA LYS A 275 -2.84 4.28 7.74
C LYS A 275 -2.59 2.83 8.12
N ILE A 276 -2.12 2.03 7.16
CA ILE A 276 -1.80 0.61 7.37
C ILE A 276 -0.73 0.47 8.47
N ILE A 277 0.37 1.21 8.37
CA ILE A 277 1.46 1.22 9.36
C ILE A 277 0.95 1.59 10.76
N LYS A 278 0.08 2.60 10.84
CA LYS A 278 -0.53 3.01 12.09
C LYS A 278 -1.35 1.88 12.71
N ASP A 279 -2.22 1.25 11.92
CA ASP A 279 -3.06 0.16 12.40
C ASP A 279 -2.21 -1.06 12.83
N LEU A 280 -1.23 -1.45 12.02
CA LEU A 280 -0.33 -2.57 12.36
C LEU A 280 0.49 -2.28 13.63
N SER A 281 0.89 -1.02 13.84
CA SER A 281 1.59 -0.61 15.06
C SER A 281 0.69 -0.63 16.31
N ASP A 282 -0.56 -0.20 16.17
CA ASP A 282 -1.47 0.00 17.30
C ASP A 282 -2.23 -1.30 17.63
N TYR A 283 -2.59 -2.10 16.62
CA TYR A 283 -3.49 -3.25 16.76
C TYR A 283 -2.90 -4.58 16.30
N GLY A 284 -1.79 -4.57 15.54
CA GLY A 284 -1.24 -5.77 14.90
C GLY A 284 -2.01 -6.20 13.64
N GLU A 285 -3.13 -5.57 13.34
CA GLU A 285 -3.99 -5.85 12.18
C GLU A 285 -4.59 -4.57 11.61
N VAL A 286 -5.01 -4.60 10.33
CA VAL A 286 -5.61 -3.44 9.67
C VAL A 286 -7.10 -3.36 9.94
N LYS A 287 -7.56 -2.23 10.46
CA LYS A 287 -8.97 -1.92 10.69
C LYS A 287 -9.58 -1.30 9.43
N ARG A 288 -10.17 -2.13 8.57
CA ARG A 288 -10.71 -1.67 7.29
C ARG A 288 -12.08 -1.03 7.42
N ALA A 289 -12.18 0.17 6.87
CA ALA A 289 -13.44 0.86 6.67
C ALA A 289 -14.08 0.46 5.34
N ILE A 290 -15.39 0.23 5.35
CA ILE A 290 -16.16 -0.22 4.20
C ILE A 290 -17.33 0.74 3.95
N LEU A 291 -17.52 1.11 2.69
CA LEU A 291 -18.66 1.90 2.24
C LEU A 291 -19.91 1.03 1.99
N GLY A 292 -19.73 -0.21 1.62
CA GLY A 292 -20.83 -1.15 1.36
C GLY A 292 -21.48 -0.95 -0.01
N VAL A 293 -20.67 -0.84 -1.05
CA VAL A 293 -21.12 -0.72 -2.45
C VAL A 293 -20.38 -1.71 -3.33
N ARG A 294 -21.02 -2.19 -4.40
CA ARG A 294 -20.32 -2.71 -5.58
C ARG A 294 -19.91 -1.54 -6.45
N ILE A 295 -18.74 -1.63 -7.06
CA ILE A 295 -18.15 -0.57 -7.86
C ILE A 295 -17.76 -1.09 -9.24
N GLN A 296 -17.87 -0.24 -10.25
CA GLN A 296 -17.50 -0.55 -11.62
C GLN A 296 -16.91 0.68 -12.31
N ASP A 297 -15.83 0.49 -13.05
CA ASP A 297 -15.26 1.54 -13.90
C ASP A 297 -16.21 1.84 -15.06
N ILE A 298 -16.32 3.12 -15.42
CA ILE A 298 -17.21 3.55 -16.51
C ILE A 298 -16.45 3.34 -17.83
N THR A 299 -16.92 2.38 -18.62
CA THR A 299 -16.51 2.18 -20.01
C THR A 299 -17.45 2.93 -20.94
N GLN A 300 -17.06 3.11 -22.22
CA GLN A 300 -17.94 3.73 -23.21
C GLN A 300 -19.26 2.96 -23.34
N GLU A 301 -19.19 1.62 -23.36
CA GLU A 301 -20.38 0.76 -23.45
C GLU A 301 -21.32 0.96 -22.26
N LEU A 302 -20.78 1.02 -21.03
CA LEU A 302 -21.58 1.28 -19.83
C LEU A 302 -22.19 2.69 -19.85
N ALA A 303 -21.44 3.69 -20.31
CA ALA A 303 -21.93 5.05 -20.43
C ALA A 303 -23.10 5.14 -21.42
N ASP A 304 -22.98 4.50 -22.57
CA ASP A 304 -24.04 4.46 -23.59
C ASP A 304 -25.26 3.70 -23.07
N GLU A 305 -25.08 2.55 -22.40
CA GLU A 305 -26.17 1.75 -21.82
C GLU A 305 -26.94 2.51 -20.74
N LYS A 306 -26.20 3.24 -19.85
CA LYS A 306 -26.80 3.94 -18.69
C LYS A 306 -27.10 5.41 -18.96
N GLY A 307 -26.81 5.92 -20.17
CA GLY A 307 -27.03 7.32 -20.54
C GLY A 307 -26.17 8.30 -19.76
N LEU A 308 -24.94 7.88 -19.40
CA LEU A 308 -23.96 8.74 -18.71
C LEU A 308 -23.32 9.71 -19.71
N LYS A 309 -23.10 10.95 -19.29
CA LYS A 309 -22.61 12.02 -20.18
C LYS A 309 -21.08 12.00 -20.41
N ASP A 310 -20.35 11.41 -19.47
CA ASP A 310 -18.89 11.30 -19.54
C ASP A 310 -18.42 10.00 -18.83
N LEU A 311 -17.14 9.73 -18.93
CA LEU A 311 -16.51 8.52 -18.36
C LEU A 311 -15.87 8.77 -16.99
N ASN A 312 -16.07 9.95 -16.39
CA ASN A 312 -15.50 10.28 -15.10
C ASN A 312 -16.34 9.76 -13.95
N GLY A 313 -15.67 9.24 -12.93
CA GLY A 313 -16.30 8.72 -11.72
C GLY A 313 -16.36 7.19 -11.67
N VAL A 314 -17.02 6.69 -10.66
CA VAL A 314 -17.16 5.25 -10.37
C VAL A 314 -18.66 4.92 -10.30
N TYR A 315 -19.13 4.07 -11.18
CA TYR A 315 -20.51 3.63 -11.22
C TYR A 315 -20.82 2.65 -10.08
N ILE A 316 -21.99 2.79 -9.47
CA ILE A 316 -22.46 1.96 -8.35
C ILE A 316 -23.60 1.06 -8.85
N PRO A 317 -23.32 -0.19 -9.27
CA PRO A 317 -24.37 -1.12 -9.70
C PRO A 317 -25.26 -1.61 -8.58
N SER A 318 -24.76 -1.66 -7.33
CA SER A 318 -25.58 -2.02 -6.17
C SER A 318 -25.01 -1.51 -4.85
N VAL A 319 -25.91 -1.26 -3.90
CA VAL A 319 -25.63 -0.82 -2.53
C VAL A 319 -26.04 -1.94 -1.58
N ALA A 320 -25.17 -2.24 -0.59
CA ALA A 320 -25.46 -3.24 0.43
C ALA A 320 -26.46 -2.70 1.45
N GLU A 321 -27.55 -3.42 1.68
CA GLU A 321 -28.60 -3.07 2.65
C GLU A 321 -28.00 -2.93 4.06
N GLY A 322 -28.35 -1.87 4.77
CA GLY A 322 -27.81 -1.54 6.09
C GLY A 322 -26.34 -1.09 6.11
N GLY A 323 -25.67 -1.03 4.94
CA GLY A 323 -24.30 -0.56 4.79
C GLY A 323 -24.15 0.95 5.03
N ALA A 324 -22.90 1.44 5.03
CA ALA A 324 -22.61 2.87 5.20
C ALA A 324 -23.20 3.71 4.06
N ALA A 325 -23.13 3.22 2.82
CA ALA A 325 -23.68 3.87 1.65
C ALA A 325 -25.21 3.98 1.70
N ASP A 326 -25.88 2.89 2.08
CA ASP A 326 -27.35 2.85 2.21
C ASP A 326 -27.83 3.85 3.27
N LYS A 327 -27.19 3.84 4.44
CA LYS A 327 -27.47 4.80 5.54
C LYS A 327 -27.20 6.26 5.13
N ALA A 328 -26.25 6.50 4.23
CA ALA A 328 -25.97 7.82 3.67
C ALA A 328 -26.92 8.21 2.53
N GLY A 329 -27.77 7.28 2.06
CA GLY A 329 -28.71 7.50 0.99
C GLY A 329 -28.11 7.46 -0.41
N ILE A 330 -26.99 6.78 -0.60
CA ILE A 330 -26.44 6.37 -1.92
C ILE A 330 -27.36 5.28 -2.47
N LYS A 331 -27.55 5.24 -3.76
CA LYS A 331 -28.46 4.31 -4.45
C LYS A 331 -27.78 3.65 -5.64
N ASP A 332 -28.34 2.52 -6.05
CA ASP A 332 -27.99 1.85 -7.29
C ASP A 332 -28.13 2.84 -8.46
N GLY A 333 -27.17 2.85 -9.37
CA GLY A 333 -27.10 3.76 -10.50
C GLY A 333 -26.43 5.12 -10.22
N ASP A 334 -26.01 5.43 -8.99
CA ASP A 334 -25.21 6.62 -8.70
C ASP A 334 -23.82 6.49 -9.31
N VAL A 335 -23.19 7.64 -9.60
CA VAL A 335 -21.78 7.72 -10.02
C VAL A 335 -21.03 8.56 -8.99
N ILE A 336 -20.13 7.94 -8.23
CA ILE A 336 -19.29 8.66 -7.28
C ILE A 336 -18.17 9.36 -8.03
N ILE A 337 -18.00 10.69 -7.82
CA ILE A 337 -17.02 11.53 -8.51
C ILE A 337 -15.96 12.11 -7.58
N LYS A 338 -16.24 12.26 -6.26
CA LYS A 338 -15.26 12.70 -5.26
C LYS A 338 -15.51 12.03 -3.91
N ILE A 339 -14.41 11.81 -3.19
CA ILE A 339 -14.40 11.52 -1.76
C ILE A 339 -13.68 12.68 -1.08
N ASN A 340 -14.38 13.40 -0.19
CA ASN A 340 -13.97 14.70 0.31
C ASN A 340 -13.62 15.61 -0.90
N ASP A 341 -12.41 16.18 -0.94
CA ASP A 341 -11.99 17.07 -2.04
C ASP A 341 -11.24 16.33 -3.18
N ILE A 342 -11.05 15.00 -3.05
CA ILE A 342 -10.25 14.21 -3.99
C ILE A 342 -11.16 13.58 -5.05
N ALA A 343 -10.87 13.86 -6.32
CA ALA A 343 -11.58 13.25 -7.44
C ALA A 343 -11.28 11.75 -7.54
N VAL A 344 -12.30 10.93 -7.79
CA VAL A 344 -12.19 9.49 -8.01
C VAL A 344 -12.78 9.16 -9.38
N ASN A 345 -11.90 8.70 -10.30
CA ASN A 345 -12.26 8.42 -11.69
C ASN A 345 -12.17 6.91 -12.03
N LYS A 346 -11.74 6.10 -11.06
CA LYS A 346 -11.60 4.63 -11.20
C LYS A 346 -11.93 3.95 -9.88
N SER A 347 -12.37 2.71 -9.96
CA SER A 347 -12.64 1.85 -8.80
C SER A 347 -11.45 1.76 -7.86
N SER A 348 -10.22 1.63 -8.38
CA SER A 348 -8.99 1.61 -7.57
C SER A 348 -8.78 2.89 -6.76
N SER A 349 -9.06 4.06 -7.35
CA SER A 349 -8.96 5.34 -6.65
C SER A 349 -10.01 5.47 -5.55
N LEU A 350 -11.24 5.01 -5.78
CA LEU A 350 -12.29 4.99 -4.76
C LEU A 350 -11.90 4.07 -3.59
N GLN A 351 -11.43 2.86 -3.89
CA GLN A 351 -10.97 1.91 -2.87
C GLN A 351 -9.83 2.47 -2.04
N GLU A 352 -8.81 3.06 -2.68
CA GLU A 352 -7.71 3.71 -1.97
C GLU A 352 -8.21 4.83 -1.06
N GLN A 353 -9.08 5.73 -1.57
CA GLN A 353 -9.56 6.84 -0.76
C GLN A 353 -10.33 6.35 0.48
N ILE A 354 -11.21 5.37 0.33
CA ILE A 354 -11.95 4.80 1.47
C ILE A 354 -11.00 4.10 2.46
N SER A 355 -9.96 3.40 1.98
CA SER A 355 -9.03 2.65 2.81
C SER A 355 -8.12 3.51 3.70
N LYS A 356 -8.03 4.81 3.44
CA LYS A 356 -7.31 5.78 4.29
C LYS A 356 -8.04 6.10 5.60
N TYR A 357 -9.30 5.67 5.72
CA TYR A 357 -10.15 5.93 6.89
C TYR A 357 -10.34 4.68 7.75
N SER A 358 -10.72 4.90 9.00
CA SER A 358 -11.09 3.85 9.94
C SER A 358 -12.60 3.71 10.04
N PRO A 359 -13.14 2.56 10.47
CA PRO A 359 -14.55 2.43 10.82
C PRO A 359 -14.97 3.51 11.83
N GLY A 360 -16.17 4.07 11.64
CA GLY A 360 -16.69 5.20 12.43
C GLY A 360 -16.35 6.57 11.89
N GLU A 361 -15.33 6.70 11.04
CA GLU A 361 -14.98 7.99 10.41
C GLU A 361 -16.00 8.37 9.33
N LYS A 362 -16.18 9.68 9.17
CA LYS A 362 -17.11 10.27 8.21
C LYS A 362 -16.39 10.75 6.98
N VAL A 363 -16.97 10.49 5.83
CA VAL A 363 -16.49 10.97 4.53
C VAL A 363 -17.61 11.68 3.77
N LYS A 364 -17.29 12.81 3.14
CA LYS A 364 -18.18 13.48 2.20
C LYS A 364 -18.05 12.85 0.84
N ILE A 365 -19.16 12.46 0.26
CA ILE A 365 -19.20 11.79 -1.04
C ILE A 365 -19.98 12.67 -2.00
N LYS A 366 -19.31 13.14 -3.05
CA LYS A 366 -19.95 13.82 -4.15
C LYS A 366 -20.26 12.82 -5.26
N LEU A 367 -21.52 12.78 -5.67
CA LEU A 367 -22.01 11.82 -6.65
C LEU A 367 -22.92 12.49 -7.68
N LEU A 368 -23.08 11.83 -8.82
CA LEU A 368 -24.08 12.16 -9.83
C LEU A 368 -25.24 11.16 -9.73
N ARG A 369 -26.46 11.66 -9.62
CA ARG A 369 -27.71 10.91 -9.68
C ARG A 369 -28.61 11.50 -10.75
N ASN A 370 -28.92 10.71 -11.77
CA ASN A 370 -29.68 11.19 -12.94
C ASN A 370 -29.10 12.48 -13.56
N GLY A 371 -27.75 12.56 -13.65
CA GLY A 371 -27.02 13.68 -14.21
C GLY A 371 -26.97 14.94 -13.33
N LYS A 372 -27.47 14.90 -12.09
CA LYS A 372 -27.41 16.01 -11.13
C LYS A 372 -26.42 15.70 -10.01
N GLU A 373 -25.58 16.67 -9.67
CA GLU A 373 -24.67 16.55 -8.54
C GLU A 373 -25.44 16.52 -7.22
N LYS A 374 -24.99 15.64 -6.32
CA LYS A 374 -25.46 15.51 -4.97
C LYS A 374 -24.28 15.28 -4.04
N GLU A 375 -24.33 15.81 -2.84
CA GLU A 375 -23.37 15.53 -1.77
C GLU A 375 -24.07 14.82 -0.62
N VAL A 376 -23.44 13.78 -0.10
CA VAL A 376 -23.89 13.02 1.07
C VAL A 376 -22.71 12.79 2.02
N GLU A 377 -22.99 12.64 3.31
CA GLU A 377 -22.00 12.26 4.31
C GLU A 377 -22.25 10.81 4.71
N ALA A 378 -21.24 9.95 4.56
CA ALA A 378 -21.29 8.55 4.95
C ALA A 378 -20.41 8.33 6.18
N THR A 379 -20.92 7.65 7.20
CA THR A 379 -20.12 7.10 8.29
C THR A 379 -19.72 5.69 7.91
N LEU A 380 -18.42 5.48 7.73
CA LEU A 380 -17.87 4.19 7.29
C LEU A 380 -18.03 3.13 8.38
N LEU A 381 -18.23 1.89 7.98
CA LEU A 381 -18.42 0.76 8.89
C LEU A 381 -17.26 -0.24 8.77
N SER A 382 -17.08 -1.09 9.78
CA SER A 382 -16.22 -2.27 9.68
C SER A 382 -16.81 -3.32 8.74
N LYS A 383 -16.06 -4.37 8.43
CA LYS A 383 -16.55 -5.53 7.68
C LYS A 383 -17.79 -6.19 8.34
N ASP A 384 -17.85 -6.15 9.65
CA ASP A 384 -18.93 -6.71 10.46
C ASP A 384 -20.11 -5.74 10.66
N GLY A 385 -20.07 -4.56 10.04
CA GLY A 385 -21.14 -3.54 10.09
C GLY A 385 -21.13 -2.67 11.34
N GLU A 386 -20.08 -2.68 12.14
CA GLU A 386 -19.93 -1.89 13.36
C GLU A 386 -19.32 -0.50 13.06
N LYS A 387 -19.77 0.51 13.82
CA LYS A 387 -19.23 1.89 13.73
C LYS A 387 -18.00 2.11 14.59
N GLU A 388 -17.87 1.35 15.66
CA GLU A 388 -16.76 1.46 16.60
C GLU A 388 -15.83 0.27 16.43
N ILE A 389 -14.55 0.57 16.35
CA ILE A 389 -13.53 -0.43 16.60
C ILE A 389 -13.66 -0.70 18.10
N ASN A 390 -14.11 -1.91 18.45
CA ASN A 390 -13.95 -2.37 19.81
C ASN A 390 -12.45 -2.35 20.09
N THR A 391 -11.96 -1.30 20.76
CA THR A 391 -10.54 -1.06 21.09
C THR A 391 -10.05 -2.01 22.18
N GLU A 392 -10.95 -2.81 22.74
CA GLU A 392 -10.50 -4.05 23.35
C GLU A 392 -9.81 -4.82 22.23
N VAL A 393 -8.46 -4.81 22.25
CA VAL A 393 -7.65 -5.84 21.61
C VAL A 393 -8.46 -7.10 21.83
N ARG A 394 -9.05 -7.68 20.78
CA ARG A 394 -9.63 -9.02 20.84
C ARG A 394 -8.43 -9.89 21.16
N ARG A 395 -8.14 -9.98 22.46
CA ARG A 395 -7.27 -10.99 23.01
C ARG A 395 -8.00 -12.27 22.60
N GLU A 396 -7.52 -12.91 21.54
CA GLU A 396 -8.05 -14.23 21.20
C GLU A 396 -7.80 -15.10 22.42
N GLU A 397 -8.80 -15.13 23.29
CA GLU A 397 -8.82 -16.02 24.45
C GLU A 397 -8.99 -17.43 23.91
N LYS A 398 -7.89 -18.09 23.66
CA LYS A 398 -7.89 -19.49 23.23
C LYS A 398 -7.81 -20.37 24.46
N LYS A 399 -8.64 -21.40 24.48
CA LYS A 399 -8.62 -22.39 25.56
C LYS A 399 -7.63 -23.50 25.24
N VAL A 400 -6.54 -23.55 25.97
CA VAL A 400 -5.50 -24.58 25.86
C VAL A 400 -5.30 -25.25 27.20
N LEU A 401 -5.35 -26.57 27.21
CA LEU A 401 -5.17 -27.41 28.42
C LEU A 401 -6.03 -26.96 29.62
N GLY A 402 -7.22 -26.41 29.34
CA GLY A 402 -8.17 -25.95 30.36
C GLY A 402 -7.90 -24.54 30.91
N ALA A 403 -7.04 -23.77 30.28
CA ALA A 403 -6.80 -22.37 30.58
C ALA A 403 -7.09 -21.49 29.36
N GLU A 404 -7.47 -20.25 29.62
CA GLU A 404 -7.57 -19.20 28.63
C GLU A 404 -6.19 -18.54 28.50
N ILE A 405 -5.65 -18.49 27.28
CA ILE A 405 -4.34 -17.88 26.97
C ILE A 405 -4.50 -16.69 26.06
N GLU A 406 -3.62 -15.70 26.21
CA GLU A 406 -3.61 -14.49 25.41
C GLU A 406 -2.19 -14.11 24.99
N ASN A 407 -2.04 -13.39 23.86
CA ASN A 407 -0.77 -12.86 23.45
C ASN A 407 -0.29 -11.80 24.44
N LEU A 408 0.99 -11.86 24.81
CA LEU A 408 1.60 -10.91 25.73
C LEU A 408 1.78 -9.56 25.03
N SER A 409 1.30 -8.49 25.63
CA SER A 409 1.49 -7.15 25.11
C SER A 409 2.97 -6.71 25.21
N ARG A 410 3.38 -5.71 24.42
CA ARG A 410 4.75 -5.17 24.46
C ARG A 410 5.12 -4.64 25.84
N ASP A 411 4.21 -3.89 26.48
CA ASP A 411 4.44 -3.29 27.79
C ASP A 411 4.61 -4.36 28.88
N GLU A 412 3.85 -5.46 28.79
CA GLU A 412 3.99 -6.62 29.66
C GLU A 412 5.34 -7.32 29.43
N ARG A 413 5.77 -7.51 28.16
CA ARG A 413 7.09 -8.09 27.86
C ARG A 413 8.23 -7.26 28.44
N LEU A 414 8.18 -5.95 28.24
CA LEU A 414 9.20 -5.03 28.81
C LEU A 414 9.20 -5.07 30.33
N LYS A 415 8.03 -5.06 30.96
CA LYS A 415 7.89 -5.10 32.41
C LYS A 415 8.41 -6.40 33.02
N LEU A 416 8.22 -7.52 32.33
CA LEU A 416 8.67 -8.84 32.78
C LEU A 416 10.07 -9.22 32.32
N GLY A 417 10.71 -8.39 31.48
CA GLY A 417 12.05 -8.63 30.95
C GLY A 417 12.14 -9.84 30.02
N VAL A 418 11.03 -10.20 29.33
CA VAL A 418 10.96 -11.34 28.42
C VAL A 418 10.92 -10.88 26.97
N LYS A 419 11.59 -11.64 26.07
CA LYS A 419 11.61 -11.35 24.64
C LYS A 419 10.35 -11.84 23.92
N ASN A 420 9.75 -12.92 24.42
CA ASN A 420 8.59 -13.61 23.86
C ASN A 420 7.73 -14.20 24.98
N GLY A 421 6.50 -14.56 24.69
CA GLY A 421 5.66 -15.27 25.65
C GLY A 421 4.16 -15.14 25.34
N VAL A 422 3.43 -16.09 25.89
CA VAL A 422 1.97 -16.18 25.85
C VAL A 422 1.45 -16.23 27.29
N LYS A 423 0.58 -15.30 27.66
CA LYS A 423 0.09 -15.16 29.03
C LYS A 423 -1.08 -16.07 29.28
N VAL A 424 -1.09 -16.72 30.43
CA VAL A 424 -2.23 -17.45 30.97
C VAL A 424 -3.19 -16.44 31.60
N ALA A 425 -4.22 -16.05 30.85
CA ALA A 425 -5.19 -15.03 31.28
C ALA A 425 -6.10 -15.55 32.38
N LYS A 426 -6.49 -16.84 32.30
CA LYS A 426 -7.35 -17.47 33.30
C LYS A 426 -7.15 -18.97 33.33
N VAL A 427 -7.01 -19.54 34.51
CA VAL A 427 -6.88 -20.97 34.72
C VAL A 427 -8.23 -21.59 35.03
N GLY A 428 -8.75 -22.43 34.11
CA GLY A 428 -9.96 -23.23 34.30
C GLY A 428 -9.67 -24.64 34.83
N SER A 429 -10.54 -25.59 34.53
CA SER A 429 -10.32 -27.00 34.85
C SER A 429 -9.48 -27.67 33.76
N GLY A 430 -8.28 -28.19 34.05
CA GLY A 430 -7.40 -28.85 33.10
C GLY A 430 -5.98 -29.07 33.59
N ALA A 431 -5.10 -29.50 32.69
CA ALA A 431 -3.74 -29.92 33.03
C ALA A 431 -2.89 -28.79 33.65
N LEU A 432 -3.09 -27.51 33.20
CA LEU A 432 -2.39 -26.37 33.78
C LEU A 432 -2.75 -26.15 35.25
N LYS A 433 -4.04 -26.30 35.62
CA LYS A 433 -4.48 -26.17 37.01
C LYS A 433 -3.96 -27.30 37.88
N GLN A 434 -3.97 -28.53 37.37
CA GLN A 434 -3.47 -29.74 38.10
C GLN A 434 -1.99 -29.59 38.45
N LYS A 435 -1.22 -28.89 37.64
CA LYS A 435 0.21 -28.62 37.85
C LYS A 435 0.49 -27.31 38.57
N GLY A 436 -0.53 -26.59 38.98
CA GLY A 436 -0.37 -25.37 39.78
C GLY A 436 0.13 -24.15 39.00
N ILE A 437 0.03 -24.13 37.66
CA ILE A 437 0.40 -22.96 36.87
C ILE A 437 -0.57 -21.82 37.21
N PRO A 438 -0.10 -20.66 37.69
CA PRO A 438 -0.96 -19.59 38.14
C PRO A 438 -1.50 -18.75 36.96
N THR A 439 -2.61 -18.06 37.18
CA THR A 439 -3.05 -16.96 36.32
C THR A 439 -1.96 -15.87 36.30
N GLY A 440 -1.71 -15.30 35.12
CA GLY A 440 -0.62 -14.32 34.92
C GLY A 440 0.75 -14.95 34.59
N PHE A 441 0.87 -16.28 34.59
CA PHE A 441 2.08 -16.95 34.13
C PHE A 441 2.27 -16.73 32.64
N VAL A 442 3.48 -16.45 32.22
CA VAL A 442 3.84 -16.24 30.80
C VAL A 442 4.65 -17.41 30.30
N ILE A 443 4.06 -18.17 29.38
CA ILE A 443 4.70 -19.31 28.71
C ILE A 443 5.70 -18.77 27.68
N THR A 444 6.99 -18.92 27.91
CA THR A 444 8.04 -18.43 27.01
C THR A 444 8.56 -19.52 26.07
N ALA A 445 8.50 -20.80 26.48
CA ALA A 445 8.87 -21.92 25.64
C ALA A 445 8.08 -23.19 26.02
N ILE A 446 7.91 -24.09 25.05
CA ILE A 446 7.40 -25.46 25.22
C ILE A 446 8.42 -26.42 24.61
N ASP A 447 8.94 -27.39 25.41
CA ASP A 447 10.02 -28.30 24.99
C ASP A 447 11.20 -27.54 24.34
N LYS A 448 11.60 -26.43 24.93
CA LYS A 448 12.67 -25.50 24.45
C LYS A 448 12.34 -24.75 23.15
N ILE A 449 11.16 -24.92 22.57
CA ILE A 449 10.70 -24.17 21.40
C ILE A 449 10.09 -22.85 21.90
N PRO A 450 10.58 -21.68 21.47
CA PRO A 450 10.04 -20.38 21.90
C PRO A 450 8.58 -20.18 21.44
N MET A 451 7.76 -19.61 22.32
CA MET A 451 6.35 -19.29 22.06
C MET A 451 6.19 -17.76 21.90
N TYR A 452 5.65 -17.32 20.78
CA TYR A 452 5.43 -15.89 20.48
C TYR A 452 3.94 -15.55 20.46
N THR A 453 3.10 -16.50 20.03
CA THR A 453 1.65 -16.31 19.84
C THR A 453 0.87 -17.45 20.47
N THR A 454 -0.43 -17.23 20.73
CA THR A 454 -1.36 -18.29 21.18
C THR A 454 -1.41 -19.44 20.21
N GLN A 455 -1.24 -19.20 18.91
CA GLN A 455 -1.19 -20.21 17.86
C GLN A 455 0.05 -21.10 17.98
N ASP A 456 1.21 -20.55 18.40
CA ASP A 456 2.43 -21.33 18.61
C ASP A 456 2.21 -22.33 19.76
N VAL A 457 1.54 -21.90 20.84
CA VAL A 457 1.20 -22.78 21.98
C VAL A 457 0.25 -23.89 21.55
N GLU A 458 -0.81 -23.56 20.79
CA GLU A 458 -1.74 -24.56 20.26
C GLU A 458 -1.03 -25.57 19.38
N LYS A 459 -0.21 -25.09 18.45
CA LYS A 459 0.53 -25.95 17.53
C LYS A 459 1.55 -26.83 18.25
N ALA A 460 2.24 -26.28 19.25
CA ALA A 460 3.20 -27.01 20.06
C ALA A 460 2.58 -28.15 20.89
N LEU A 461 1.29 -28.02 21.23
CA LEU A 461 0.54 -28.98 22.04
C LEU A 461 -0.40 -29.88 21.22
N LYS A 462 -0.73 -29.48 19.97
CA LYS A 462 -1.54 -30.26 19.06
C LYS A 462 -0.83 -31.57 18.71
N ASP A 463 -1.54 -32.67 18.79
CA ASP A 463 -1.03 -34.02 18.46
C ASP A 463 0.14 -34.49 19.32
N LYS A 464 0.45 -33.82 20.45
CA LYS A 464 1.43 -34.30 21.43
C LYS A 464 0.76 -35.16 22.48
N SER A 465 1.41 -36.27 22.80
CA SER A 465 1.12 -37.16 23.93
C SER A 465 2.36 -37.37 24.79
N GLY A 466 2.17 -37.64 26.08
CA GLY A 466 3.28 -37.85 26.99
C GLY A 466 3.69 -36.61 27.78
N ALA A 467 4.95 -36.54 28.23
CA ALA A 467 5.44 -35.43 29.05
C ALA A 467 5.88 -34.26 28.18
N VAL A 468 5.41 -33.06 28.50
CA VAL A 468 5.76 -31.77 27.86
C VAL A 468 6.30 -30.84 28.92
N LEU A 469 7.42 -30.17 28.62
CA LEU A 469 8.01 -29.17 29.50
C LEU A 469 7.54 -27.78 29.09
N ILE A 470 6.83 -27.07 29.98
CA ILE A 470 6.43 -25.67 29.79
C ILE A 470 7.36 -24.79 30.63
N GLU A 471 8.10 -23.91 29.97
CA GLU A 471 9.00 -22.94 30.59
C GLU A 471 8.41 -21.54 30.49
N GLY A 472 8.58 -20.72 31.53
CA GLY A 472 8.02 -19.38 31.52
C GLY A 472 8.45 -18.55 32.71
N VAL A 473 7.72 -17.41 32.87
CA VAL A 473 7.93 -16.50 33.98
C VAL A 473 6.62 -16.23 34.70
N THR A 474 6.67 -16.08 36.01
CA THR A 474 5.53 -15.65 36.84
C THR A 474 5.23 -14.16 36.61
N ALA A 475 4.09 -13.70 37.10
CA ALA A 475 3.73 -12.27 37.08
C ALA A 475 4.78 -11.37 37.81
N ASN A 476 5.64 -11.94 38.63
CA ASN A 476 6.71 -11.22 39.34
C ASN A 476 8.05 -11.27 38.58
N GLY A 477 8.12 -11.98 37.43
CA GLY A 477 9.33 -12.12 36.64
C GLY A 477 10.22 -13.33 37.01
N ASP A 478 9.81 -14.16 37.97
CA ASP A 478 10.56 -15.35 38.36
C ASP A 478 10.43 -16.45 37.30
N LYS A 479 11.57 -17.06 36.93
CA LYS A 479 11.58 -18.15 35.95
C LYS A 479 11.16 -19.45 36.57
N GLU A 480 10.20 -20.13 35.97
CA GLU A 480 9.68 -21.43 36.41
C GLU A 480 9.48 -22.37 35.22
N ALA A 481 9.52 -23.67 35.50
CA ALA A 481 9.27 -24.71 34.50
C ALA A 481 8.37 -25.80 35.08
N TYR A 482 7.40 -26.26 34.28
CA TYR A 482 6.39 -27.24 34.67
C TYR A 482 6.39 -28.41 33.68
N ALA A 483 6.55 -29.63 34.21
CA ALA A 483 6.36 -30.85 33.41
C ALA A 483 4.87 -31.27 33.45
N ILE A 484 4.20 -31.22 32.31
CA ILE A 484 2.78 -31.59 32.17
C ILE A 484 2.70 -32.90 31.37
N ARG A 485 1.84 -33.82 31.78
CA ARG A 485 1.54 -35.02 31.00
C ARG A 485 0.24 -34.78 30.23
N LEU A 486 0.33 -34.98 28.92
CA LEU A 486 -0.80 -34.96 28.00
C LEU A 486 -1.26 -36.38 27.78
N ASP A 487 -2.55 -36.63 27.90
CA ASP A 487 -3.21 -37.91 27.72
C ASP A 487 -3.33 -38.27 26.23
#